data_6fd766b5eb38dc872a8d9766cdb0beaa
#
_entry.id   6fd766b5eb38dc872a8d9766cdb0beaa
#
_cell.length_a   1.000
_cell.length_b   1.000
_cell.length_c   1.000
_cell.angle_alpha   90.00
_cell.angle_beta   90.00
_cell.angle_gamma   90.00
#
_symmetry.space_group_name_H-M   'P 1'
#
loop_
_entity.id
_entity.type
_entity.pdbx_description
1 polymer ?
#
loop_
_entity_poly.entity_id
_entity_poly.type
_entity_poly.pdbx_seq_one_letter_code
_entity_poly.pdbx_strand_id
1 'polypeptide(L)'
;MRKIFGTLFVVLLSTQVLLAEESGTLDSFVQEALQNNPEIKAAKARWGASTKRPSQEGTLPDPMIGVDWQNVSFDSITLDDDPDSMLRFSFEQEIPFPGKLSLKKKIAARDSEAEEKSYRATERRVIADLKASYYDWYLAAKAIEITERNQELLRKFTKIAEVKYEVGKGIQQDVLRAQVENSKFIEQLEVLKQKDEIIEAKIKSIVNRPQDSRLGSPEDIEKTPLTLTSDEVSKLAKENAPMLAMKERQIAREEEALNLAQKELYPDFVIEASPGIMGREGNGVEGVWEVSLGLKVPRYFWSKQKPGIEEAALELKGAQEEYSSTNQELNFNVKESYLNARTAEKLMNLYQKGIIPQTRLSLESAISGYQVGAVDFLTLLDNLVTLFSFELEYHNQLTEYQKALARIEELSGVDLTNQYGRKGE
;
A
#
# COMPACT_ATOMS: atom_id res chain seq x y z
N MET A 1 -41.24 -21.69 -57.78
CA MET A 1 -39.97 -21.25 -58.41
C MET A 1 -39.74 -19.78 -58.05
N ARG A 2 -38.78 -19.50 -57.20
CA ARG A 2 -37.92 -18.25 -57.16
C ARG A 2 -37.01 -18.33 -55.94
N LYS A 3 -35.77 -18.68 -56.19
CA LYS A 3 -34.68 -18.65 -55.24
C LYS A 3 -34.28 -17.18 -55.02
N ILE A 4 -34.22 -16.69 -53.80
CA ILE A 4 -33.59 -15.43 -53.44
C ILE A 4 -32.34 -15.77 -52.63
N PHE A 5 -31.17 -15.55 -53.26
CA PHE A 5 -29.85 -15.55 -52.64
C PHE A 5 -29.69 -14.26 -51.86
N GLY A 6 -29.63 -14.35 -50.55
CA GLY A 6 -29.25 -13.24 -49.69
C GLY A 6 -27.75 -13.30 -49.41
N THR A 7 -26.99 -12.39 -50.01
CA THR A 7 -25.56 -12.22 -49.80
C THR A 7 -25.34 -11.54 -48.45
N LEU A 8 -24.74 -12.26 -47.51
CA LEU A 8 -24.34 -11.72 -46.18
C LEU A 8 -23.03 -10.95 -46.37
N PHE A 9 -23.12 -9.63 -46.31
CA PHE A 9 -21.96 -8.71 -46.31
C PHE A 9 -21.40 -8.61 -44.90
N VAL A 10 -20.34 -9.37 -44.59
CA VAL A 10 -19.60 -9.26 -43.34
C VAL A 10 -18.68 -8.05 -43.45
N VAL A 11 -19.10 -6.95 -42.84
CA VAL A 11 -18.23 -5.79 -42.66
C VAL A 11 -17.26 -6.09 -41.50
N LEU A 12 -16.02 -6.44 -41.82
CA LEU A 12 -14.90 -6.46 -40.87
C LEU A 12 -14.59 -5.01 -40.52
N LEU A 13 -15.13 -4.53 -39.40
CA LEU A 13 -14.60 -3.33 -38.73
C LEU A 13 -13.23 -3.70 -38.14
N SER A 14 -12.17 -3.39 -38.88
CA SER A 14 -10.81 -3.29 -38.31
C SER A 14 -10.76 -2.08 -37.39
N THR A 15 -10.99 -2.29 -36.09
CA THR A 15 -10.60 -1.34 -35.08
C THR A 15 -9.08 -1.24 -35.09
N GLN A 16 -8.56 -0.27 -35.82
CA GLN A 16 -7.21 0.22 -35.58
C GLN A 16 -7.22 0.81 -34.17
N VAL A 17 -6.73 0.03 -33.20
CA VAL A 17 -6.28 0.57 -31.93
C VAL A 17 -5.11 1.47 -32.30
N LEU A 18 -5.36 2.80 -32.36
CA LEU A 18 -4.29 3.78 -32.27
C LEU A 18 -3.61 3.47 -30.92
N LEU A 19 -2.45 2.84 -30.98
CA LEU A 19 -1.47 2.87 -29.92
C LEU A 19 -0.97 4.33 -29.87
N ALA A 20 -1.71 5.19 -29.18
CA ALA A 20 -1.13 6.39 -28.64
C ALA A 20 0.07 5.89 -27.81
N GLU A 21 1.27 6.35 -28.10
CA GLU A 21 2.38 6.31 -27.14
C GLU A 21 1.85 6.98 -25.88
N GLU A 22 1.36 6.18 -24.93
CA GLU A 22 0.99 6.68 -23.63
C GLU A 22 2.29 7.26 -23.03
N SER A 23 2.36 8.58 -22.97
CA SER A 23 3.41 9.25 -22.24
C SER A 23 3.40 8.67 -20.83
N GLY A 24 4.52 8.08 -20.41
CA GLY A 24 4.68 7.46 -19.11
C GLY A 24 4.74 8.51 -17.99
N THR A 25 3.69 9.34 -17.87
CA THR A 25 3.60 10.37 -16.83
C THR A 25 3.36 9.72 -15.47
N LEU A 26 3.96 10.28 -14.43
CA LEU A 26 3.76 9.82 -13.06
C LEU A 26 2.27 9.76 -12.69
N ASP A 27 1.50 10.78 -13.07
CA ASP A 27 0.07 10.85 -12.76
C ASP A 27 -0.72 9.73 -13.43
N SER A 28 -0.39 9.36 -14.68
CA SER A 28 -1.05 8.25 -15.37
C SER A 28 -0.80 6.91 -14.65
N PHE A 29 0.43 6.66 -14.21
CA PHE A 29 0.76 5.46 -13.43
C PHE A 29 0.09 5.45 -12.05
N VAL A 30 -0.02 6.60 -11.38
CA VAL A 30 -0.76 6.71 -10.12
C VAL A 30 -2.22 6.33 -10.30
N GLN A 31 -2.89 6.85 -11.34
CA GLN A 31 -4.30 6.50 -11.64
C GLN A 31 -4.45 5.01 -11.98
N GLU A 32 -3.52 4.46 -12.75
CA GLU A 32 -3.52 3.04 -13.10
C GLU A 32 -3.32 2.14 -11.87
N ALA A 33 -2.38 2.50 -10.99
CA ALA A 33 -2.15 1.76 -9.75
C ALA A 33 -3.39 1.77 -8.84
N LEU A 34 -4.04 2.93 -8.67
CA LEU A 34 -5.29 3.04 -7.90
C LEU A 34 -6.40 2.14 -8.43
N GLN A 35 -6.47 1.97 -9.77
CA GLN A 35 -7.49 1.15 -10.40
C GLN A 35 -7.14 -0.34 -10.44
N ASN A 36 -5.87 -0.67 -10.65
CA ASN A 36 -5.46 -2.02 -11.04
C ASN A 36 -4.65 -2.77 -9.99
N ASN A 37 -3.99 -2.07 -9.06
CA ASN A 37 -3.10 -2.71 -8.10
C ASN A 37 -3.83 -3.78 -7.26
N PRO A 38 -3.34 -5.03 -7.21
CA PRO A 38 -4.01 -6.12 -6.51
C PRO A 38 -4.06 -5.92 -4.99
N GLU A 39 -3.05 -5.28 -4.41
CA GLU A 39 -2.99 -5.03 -2.96
C GLU A 39 -4.04 -4.01 -2.53
N ILE A 40 -4.23 -2.93 -3.29
CA ILE A 40 -5.28 -1.94 -3.08
C ILE A 40 -6.66 -2.61 -3.20
N LYS A 41 -6.88 -3.43 -4.25
CA LYS A 41 -8.12 -4.19 -4.44
C LYS A 41 -8.39 -5.16 -3.30
N ALA A 42 -7.37 -5.86 -2.80
CA ALA A 42 -7.49 -6.77 -1.67
C ALA A 42 -7.84 -6.03 -0.37
N ALA A 43 -7.19 -4.90 -0.09
CA ALA A 43 -7.50 -4.06 1.07
C ALA A 43 -8.93 -3.51 0.99
N LYS A 44 -9.37 -3.04 -0.18
CA LYS A 44 -10.75 -2.59 -0.42
C LYS A 44 -11.78 -3.70 -0.23
N ALA A 45 -11.46 -4.92 -0.68
CA ALA A 45 -12.33 -6.07 -0.48
C ALA A 45 -12.45 -6.46 1.00
N ARG A 46 -11.34 -6.42 1.77
CA ARG A 46 -11.34 -6.65 3.23
C ARG A 46 -12.22 -5.62 3.94
N TRP A 47 -12.04 -4.33 3.63
CA TRP A 47 -12.94 -3.29 4.15
C TRP A 47 -14.40 -3.56 3.75
N GLY A 48 -14.69 -3.87 2.48
CA GLY A 48 -16.03 -4.22 2.02
C GLY A 48 -16.65 -5.42 2.76
N ALA A 49 -15.85 -6.43 3.11
CA ALA A 49 -16.27 -7.56 3.92
C ALA A 49 -16.57 -7.13 5.38
N SER A 50 -15.70 -6.32 5.99
CA SER A 50 -15.89 -5.83 7.36
C SER A 50 -17.17 -5.01 7.52
N THR A 51 -17.61 -4.26 6.50
CA THR A 51 -18.87 -3.49 6.53
C THR A 51 -20.13 -4.37 6.69
N LYS A 52 -20.03 -5.69 6.48
CA LYS A 52 -21.16 -6.63 6.64
C LYS A 52 -21.27 -7.19 8.05
N ARG A 53 -20.15 -7.20 8.81
CA ARG A 53 -20.11 -7.77 10.17
C ARG A 53 -21.04 -7.09 11.18
N PRO A 54 -21.21 -5.74 11.20
CA PRO A 54 -22.09 -5.09 12.16
C PRO A 54 -23.55 -5.58 12.10
N SER A 55 -24.05 -5.92 10.92
CA SER A 55 -25.39 -6.48 10.77
C SER A 55 -25.47 -7.89 11.34
N GLN A 56 -24.46 -8.73 11.09
CA GLN A 56 -24.38 -10.11 11.57
C GLN A 56 -24.28 -10.14 13.10
N GLU A 57 -23.35 -9.40 13.68
CA GLU A 57 -23.09 -9.35 15.10
C GLU A 57 -24.24 -8.69 15.92
N GLY A 58 -25.01 -7.85 15.28
CA GLY A 58 -26.16 -7.17 15.89
C GLY A 58 -27.48 -7.95 15.81
N THR A 59 -27.49 -9.10 15.12
CA THR A 59 -28.68 -9.96 14.95
C THR A 59 -28.76 -10.97 16.09
N LEU A 60 -29.98 -11.39 16.43
CA LEU A 60 -30.17 -12.49 17.37
C LEU A 60 -29.50 -13.78 16.89
N PRO A 61 -28.99 -14.62 17.79
CA PRO A 61 -28.53 -15.97 17.40
C PRO A 61 -29.65 -16.72 16.65
N ASP A 62 -29.26 -17.61 15.75
CA ASP A 62 -30.22 -18.43 15.02
C ASP A 62 -31.05 -19.28 15.99
N PRO A 63 -32.37 -19.40 15.75
CA PRO A 63 -33.21 -20.27 16.55
C PRO A 63 -32.87 -21.74 16.33
N MET A 64 -32.93 -22.51 17.39
CA MET A 64 -32.83 -23.97 17.32
C MET A 64 -34.21 -24.57 17.11
N ILE A 65 -34.33 -25.42 16.12
CA ILE A 65 -35.57 -26.21 15.85
C ILE A 65 -35.23 -27.68 16.10
N GLY A 66 -35.98 -28.32 16.98
CA GLY A 66 -35.83 -29.73 17.32
C GLY A 66 -37.12 -30.53 17.09
N VAL A 67 -36.93 -31.82 16.99
CA VAL A 67 -38.02 -32.80 17.01
C VAL A 67 -37.64 -33.84 18.05
N ASP A 68 -38.42 -33.91 19.10
CA ASP A 68 -38.22 -34.81 20.22
C ASP A 68 -39.27 -35.89 20.21
N TRP A 69 -38.86 -37.15 20.27
CA TRP A 69 -39.75 -38.27 20.36
C TRP A 69 -39.42 -38.99 21.66
N GLN A 70 -40.38 -38.97 22.61
CA GLN A 70 -40.15 -39.46 23.96
C GLN A 70 -41.07 -40.68 24.24
N ASN A 71 -40.58 -41.58 25.13
CA ASN A 71 -41.30 -42.77 25.61
C ASN A 71 -41.83 -43.67 24.48
N VAL A 72 -41.06 -43.81 23.39
CA VAL A 72 -41.35 -44.73 22.28
C VAL A 72 -40.52 -45.98 22.43
N SER A 73 -41.13 -47.15 22.18
CA SER A 73 -40.44 -48.41 22.19
C SER A 73 -39.55 -48.56 20.95
N PHE A 74 -38.44 -49.32 21.08
CA PHE A 74 -37.62 -49.68 19.91
C PHE A 74 -38.33 -50.59 18.90
N ASP A 75 -39.37 -51.31 19.35
CA ASP A 75 -40.13 -52.26 18.54
C ASP A 75 -41.30 -51.60 17.80
N SER A 76 -41.83 -50.49 18.30
CA SER A 76 -42.93 -49.75 17.68
C SER A 76 -42.79 -48.25 17.90
N ILE A 77 -42.71 -47.50 16.78
CA ILE A 77 -42.67 -46.05 16.78
C ILE A 77 -44.10 -45.52 16.62
N THR A 78 -44.95 -45.83 17.58
CA THR A 78 -46.35 -45.34 17.61
C THR A 78 -46.59 -44.52 18.86
N LEU A 79 -47.54 -43.61 18.81
CA LEU A 79 -47.97 -42.82 19.97
C LEU A 79 -49.07 -43.50 20.76
N ASP A 80 -49.55 -44.67 20.27
CA ASP A 80 -50.75 -45.37 20.85
C ASP A 80 -50.34 -46.41 21.89
N ASP A 81 -49.08 -46.85 21.95
CA ASP A 81 -48.64 -48.00 22.78
C ASP A 81 -48.38 -47.60 24.25
N ASP A 82 -48.09 -46.35 24.52
CA ASP A 82 -47.82 -45.79 25.84
C ASP A 82 -48.55 -44.42 25.98
N PRO A 83 -49.37 -44.20 27.00
CA PRO A 83 -50.05 -42.93 27.25
C PRO A 83 -49.07 -41.77 27.44
N ASP A 84 -47.86 -42.04 27.87
CA ASP A 84 -46.79 -41.03 28.06
C ASP A 84 -45.90 -40.83 26.82
N SER A 85 -46.19 -41.53 25.70
CA SER A 85 -45.46 -41.32 24.45
C SER A 85 -45.79 -39.94 23.85
N MET A 86 -44.75 -39.24 23.40
CA MET A 86 -44.89 -37.87 22.93
C MET A 86 -44.00 -37.61 21.71
N LEU A 87 -44.59 -36.95 20.71
CA LEU A 87 -43.85 -36.30 19.62
C LEU A 87 -43.97 -34.80 19.81
N ARG A 88 -42.83 -34.15 19.99
CA ARG A 88 -42.73 -32.71 20.24
C ARG A 88 -41.87 -32.03 19.17
N PHE A 89 -42.30 -30.88 18.71
CA PHE A 89 -41.54 -29.96 17.91
C PHE A 89 -41.07 -28.82 18.80
N SER A 90 -39.78 -28.64 18.99
CA SER A 90 -39.23 -27.57 19.82
C SER A 90 -38.72 -26.41 18.96
N PHE A 91 -39.01 -25.20 19.41
CA PHE A 91 -38.44 -23.97 18.89
C PHE A 91 -37.82 -23.22 20.06
N GLU A 92 -36.48 -23.06 20.04
CA GLU A 92 -35.73 -22.35 21.08
C GLU A 92 -35.08 -21.10 20.51
N GLN A 93 -35.21 -19.96 21.20
CA GLN A 93 -34.55 -18.70 20.86
C GLN A 93 -33.81 -18.14 22.05
N GLU A 94 -32.49 -18.01 21.91
CA GLU A 94 -31.66 -17.25 22.86
C GLU A 94 -31.82 -15.74 22.61
N ILE A 95 -32.10 -14.98 23.68
CA ILE A 95 -32.22 -13.52 23.67
C ILE A 95 -31.13 -12.97 24.62
N PRO A 96 -30.00 -12.50 24.10
CA PRO A 96 -28.95 -11.91 24.92
C PRO A 96 -29.49 -10.71 25.74
N PHE A 97 -28.90 -10.50 26.90
CA PHE A 97 -29.26 -9.37 27.75
C PHE A 97 -29.29 -8.04 26.97
N PRO A 98 -30.25 -7.16 27.20
CA PRO A 98 -30.37 -5.91 26.47
C PRO A 98 -29.08 -5.09 26.44
N GLY A 99 -28.64 -4.75 25.24
CA GLY A 99 -27.40 -4.01 24.98
C GLY A 99 -26.20 -4.88 24.59
N LYS A 100 -26.16 -6.21 24.83
CA LYS A 100 -25.06 -7.07 24.37
C LYS A 100 -24.94 -7.06 22.83
N LEU A 101 -26.03 -7.28 22.11
CA LEU A 101 -26.05 -7.25 20.64
C LEU A 101 -25.69 -5.86 20.09
N SER A 102 -26.17 -4.80 20.75
CA SER A 102 -25.79 -3.44 20.38
C SER A 102 -24.28 -3.19 20.52
N LEU A 103 -23.65 -3.71 21.58
CA LEU A 103 -22.21 -3.62 21.79
C LEU A 103 -21.44 -4.45 20.77
N LYS A 104 -21.86 -5.70 20.50
CA LYS A 104 -21.25 -6.53 19.43
C LYS A 104 -21.31 -5.81 18.07
N LYS A 105 -22.47 -5.24 17.74
CA LYS A 105 -22.63 -4.42 16.54
C LYS A 105 -21.66 -3.24 16.50
N LYS A 106 -21.49 -2.52 17.61
CA LYS A 106 -20.56 -1.38 17.70
C LYS A 106 -19.11 -1.81 17.56
N ILE A 107 -18.69 -2.90 18.23
CA ILE A 107 -17.34 -3.46 18.09
C ILE A 107 -17.04 -3.75 16.62
N ALA A 108 -17.95 -4.46 15.93
CA ALA A 108 -17.80 -4.76 14.51
C ALA A 108 -17.83 -3.50 13.63
N ALA A 109 -18.55 -2.45 14.03
CA ALA A 109 -18.57 -1.17 13.32
C ALA A 109 -17.21 -0.43 13.48
N ARG A 110 -16.63 -0.40 14.70
CA ARG A 110 -15.31 0.19 14.94
C ARG A 110 -14.20 -0.57 14.21
N ASP A 111 -14.30 -1.91 14.17
CA ASP A 111 -13.40 -2.75 13.37
C ASP A 111 -13.48 -2.41 11.87
N SER A 112 -14.70 -2.22 11.35
CA SER A 112 -14.90 -1.79 9.96
C SER A 112 -14.36 -0.39 9.67
N GLU A 113 -14.49 0.55 10.62
CA GLU A 113 -13.88 1.88 10.51
C GLU A 113 -12.34 1.81 10.51
N ALA A 114 -11.75 0.91 11.32
CA ALA A 114 -10.31 0.67 11.34
C ALA A 114 -9.82 0.07 10.01
N GLU A 115 -10.56 -0.89 9.45
CA GLU A 115 -10.27 -1.48 8.12
C GLU A 115 -10.36 -0.44 6.99
N GLU A 116 -11.27 0.55 7.07
CA GLU A 116 -11.28 1.66 6.13
C GLU A 116 -9.98 2.46 6.17
N LYS A 117 -9.50 2.80 7.38
CA LYS A 117 -8.25 3.53 7.53
C LYS A 117 -7.04 2.72 7.09
N SER A 118 -7.05 1.41 7.34
CA SER A 118 -6.04 0.46 6.83
C SER A 118 -6.02 0.43 5.29
N TYR A 119 -7.19 0.39 4.65
CA TYR A 119 -7.29 0.50 3.19
C TYR A 119 -6.68 1.82 2.69
N ARG A 120 -7.00 2.97 3.32
CA ARG A 120 -6.42 4.26 2.95
C ARG A 120 -4.89 4.31 3.15
N ALA A 121 -4.39 3.72 4.24
CA ALA A 121 -2.95 3.60 4.47
C ALA A 121 -2.29 2.78 3.36
N THR A 122 -2.91 1.68 2.93
CA THR A 122 -2.43 0.84 1.82
C THR A 122 -2.40 1.62 0.50
N GLU A 123 -3.45 2.39 0.17
CA GLU A 123 -3.46 3.27 -1.01
C GLU A 123 -2.27 4.24 -0.98
N ARG A 124 -2.07 4.95 0.13
CA ARG A 124 -0.98 5.93 0.27
C ARG A 124 0.39 5.30 0.15
N ARG A 125 0.60 4.14 0.76
CA ARG A 125 1.86 3.41 0.68
C ARG A 125 2.16 2.96 -0.75
N VAL A 126 1.21 2.34 -1.43
CA VAL A 126 1.40 1.89 -2.83
C VAL A 126 1.69 3.07 -3.76
N ILE A 127 1.04 4.22 -3.55
CA ILE A 127 1.33 5.43 -4.33
C ILE A 127 2.75 5.94 -4.03
N ALA A 128 3.19 5.95 -2.78
CA ALA A 128 4.54 6.38 -2.41
C ALA A 128 5.61 5.43 -2.98
N ASP A 129 5.40 4.11 -2.94
CA ASP A 129 6.26 3.09 -3.52
C ASP A 129 6.36 3.26 -5.07
N LEU A 130 5.24 3.58 -5.72
CA LEU A 130 5.21 3.89 -7.15
C LEU A 130 5.98 5.17 -7.47
N LYS A 131 5.73 6.26 -6.73
CA LYS A 131 6.46 7.53 -6.89
C LYS A 131 7.96 7.33 -6.71
N ALA A 132 8.36 6.61 -5.65
CA ALA A 132 9.77 6.31 -5.42
C ALA A 132 10.39 5.50 -6.57
N SER A 133 9.68 4.49 -7.09
CA SER A 133 10.15 3.70 -8.23
C SER A 133 10.22 4.51 -9.51
N TYR A 134 9.28 5.43 -9.75
CA TYR A 134 9.30 6.34 -10.89
C TYR A 134 10.51 7.30 -10.84
N TYR A 135 10.81 7.84 -9.66
CA TYR A 135 11.97 8.70 -9.49
C TYR A 135 13.29 7.94 -9.64
N ASP A 136 13.36 6.69 -9.19
CA ASP A 136 14.50 5.80 -9.44
C ASP A 136 14.65 5.50 -10.95
N TRP A 137 13.54 5.35 -11.68
CA TRP A 137 13.53 5.15 -13.14
C TRP A 137 14.06 6.37 -13.87
N TYR A 138 13.60 7.56 -13.49
CA TYR A 138 14.15 8.82 -14.00
C TYR A 138 15.67 8.92 -13.77
N LEU A 139 16.13 8.58 -12.56
CA LEU A 139 17.57 8.62 -12.24
C LEU A 139 18.36 7.64 -13.11
N ALA A 140 17.85 6.42 -13.33
CA ALA A 140 18.50 5.43 -14.19
C ALA A 140 18.61 5.93 -15.64
N ALA A 141 17.51 6.45 -16.20
CA ALA A 141 17.50 7.03 -17.55
C ALA A 141 18.47 8.21 -17.69
N LYS A 142 18.50 9.14 -16.71
CA LYS A 142 19.45 10.26 -16.72
C LYS A 142 20.89 9.80 -16.54
N ALA A 143 21.13 8.78 -15.73
CA ALA A 143 22.47 8.21 -15.59
C ALA A 143 22.97 7.57 -16.89
N ILE A 144 22.10 6.88 -17.62
CA ILE A 144 22.42 6.33 -18.96
C ILE A 144 22.77 7.49 -19.93
N GLU A 145 21.88 8.49 -20.03
CA GLU A 145 22.08 9.66 -20.91
C GLU A 145 23.44 10.38 -20.63
N ILE A 146 23.71 10.66 -19.36
CA ILE A 146 24.93 11.34 -18.94
C ILE A 146 26.15 10.47 -19.22
N THR A 147 26.07 9.16 -18.95
CA THR A 147 27.21 8.23 -19.19
C THR A 147 27.51 8.10 -20.68
N GLU A 148 26.48 7.98 -21.54
CA GLU A 148 26.67 7.93 -23.01
C GLU A 148 27.30 9.22 -23.55
N ARG A 149 26.82 10.38 -23.08
CA ARG A 149 27.38 11.67 -23.47
C ARG A 149 28.86 11.80 -23.05
N ASN A 150 29.24 11.38 -21.86
CA ASN A 150 30.59 11.43 -21.37
C ASN A 150 31.51 10.39 -22.07
N GLN A 151 30.97 9.21 -22.40
CA GLN A 151 31.67 8.22 -23.22
C GLN A 151 32.04 8.79 -24.62
N GLU A 152 31.08 9.49 -25.25
CA GLU A 152 31.31 10.14 -26.54
C GLU A 152 32.40 11.22 -26.43
N LEU A 153 32.40 12.01 -25.35
CA LEU A 153 33.44 13.01 -25.11
C LEU A 153 34.82 12.35 -24.88
N LEU A 154 34.86 11.25 -24.12
CA LEU A 154 36.08 10.48 -23.90
C LEU A 154 36.64 9.89 -25.21
N ARG A 155 35.78 9.40 -26.10
CA ARG A 155 36.23 8.93 -27.45
C ARG A 155 36.91 10.02 -28.23
N LYS A 156 36.43 11.27 -28.17
CA LYS A 156 37.09 12.42 -28.80
C LYS A 156 38.46 12.70 -28.18
N PHE A 157 38.59 12.61 -26.85
CA PHE A 157 39.87 12.76 -26.16
C PHE A 157 40.84 11.63 -26.49
N THR A 158 40.35 10.39 -26.59
CA THR A 158 41.17 9.24 -27.03
C THR A 158 41.78 9.50 -28.42
N LYS A 159 40.94 9.98 -29.36
CA LYS A 159 41.43 10.29 -30.71
C LYS A 159 42.49 11.39 -30.72
N ILE A 160 42.35 12.42 -29.90
CA ILE A 160 43.39 13.47 -29.75
C ILE A 160 44.68 12.87 -29.17
N ALA A 161 44.59 11.98 -28.17
CA ALA A 161 45.78 11.33 -27.59
C ALA A 161 46.48 10.41 -28.60
N GLU A 162 45.73 9.65 -29.40
CA GLU A 162 46.26 8.82 -30.50
C GLU A 162 47.04 9.66 -31.50
N VAL A 163 46.48 10.76 -32.03
CA VAL A 163 47.14 11.65 -32.99
C VAL A 163 48.40 12.27 -32.37
N LYS A 164 48.36 12.70 -31.10
CA LYS A 164 49.56 13.23 -30.41
C LYS A 164 50.66 12.17 -30.29
N TYR A 165 50.30 10.92 -29.99
CA TYR A 165 51.24 9.80 -29.93
C TYR A 165 51.87 9.51 -31.30
N GLU A 166 51.06 9.43 -32.37
CA GLU A 166 51.53 9.21 -33.76
C GLU A 166 52.57 10.26 -34.22
N VAL A 167 52.35 11.51 -33.80
CA VAL A 167 53.29 12.61 -34.16
C VAL A 167 54.45 12.81 -33.15
N GLY A 168 54.61 11.91 -32.19
CA GLY A 168 55.66 11.95 -31.16
C GLY A 168 55.50 13.05 -30.10
N LYS A 169 54.31 13.66 -29.97
CA LYS A 169 53.99 14.70 -28.99
C LYS A 169 53.16 14.19 -27.80
N GLY A 170 52.86 12.91 -27.74
CA GLY A 170 52.15 12.22 -26.67
C GLY A 170 52.83 10.92 -26.29
N ILE A 171 52.42 10.31 -25.20
CA ILE A 171 52.91 9.02 -24.70
C ILE A 171 51.86 7.94 -24.87
N GLN A 172 52.27 6.70 -25.14
CA GLN A 172 51.37 5.56 -25.31
C GLN A 172 50.46 5.33 -24.08
N GLN A 173 50.96 5.64 -22.90
CA GLN A 173 50.22 5.51 -21.65
C GLN A 173 48.89 6.29 -21.64
N ASP A 174 48.83 7.47 -22.27
CA ASP A 174 47.62 8.30 -22.35
C ASP A 174 46.54 7.59 -23.16
N VAL A 175 46.90 6.98 -24.30
CA VAL A 175 45.98 6.20 -25.14
C VAL A 175 45.44 4.98 -24.38
N LEU A 176 46.35 4.23 -23.71
CA LEU A 176 45.95 3.06 -22.94
C LEU A 176 45.00 3.42 -21.76
N ARG A 177 45.27 4.53 -21.06
CA ARG A 177 44.37 5.03 -19.99
C ARG A 177 43.00 5.41 -20.53
N ALA A 178 42.94 6.11 -21.66
CA ALA A 178 41.68 6.45 -22.30
C ALA A 178 40.88 5.20 -22.69
N GLN A 179 41.52 4.15 -23.19
CA GLN A 179 40.87 2.88 -23.52
C GLN A 179 40.34 2.16 -22.28
N VAL A 180 41.09 2.14 -21.18
CA VAL A 180 40.64 1.57 -19.89
C VAL A 180 39.42 2.33 -19.38
N GLU A 181 39.43 3.66 -19.41
CA GLU A 181 38.30 4.46 -18.92
C GLU A 181 37.06 4.28 -19.81
N ASN A 182 37.25 4.18 -21.15
CA ASN A 182 36.14 3.85 -22.04
C ASN A 182 35.54 2.46 -21.72
N SER A 183 36.35 1.48 -21.34
CA SER A 183 35.85 0.16 -20.92
C SER A 183 35.03 0.23 -19.64
N LYS A 184 35.42 1.09 -18.68
CA LYS A 184 34.61 1.33 -17.46
C LYS A 184 33.26 1.97 -17.78
N PHE A 185 33.17 2.92 -18.72
CA PHE A 185 31.92 3.47 -19.16
C PHE A 185 30.99 2.41 -19.80
N ILE A 186 31.58 1.49 -20.60
CA ILE A 186 30.83 0.37 -21.18
C ILE A 186 30.26 -0.53 -20.06
N GLU A 187 31.10 -0.92 -19.09
CA GLU A 187 30.66 -1.69 -17.92
C GLU A 187 29.54 -0.98 -17.16
N GLN A 188 29.71 0.31 -16.87
CA GLN A 188 28.72 1.11 -16.15
C GLN A 188 27.41 1.20 -16.93
N LEU A 189 27.42 1.35 -18.23
CA LEU A 189 26.23 1.38 -19.07
C LEU A 189 25.45 0.06 -18.99
N GLU A 190 26.12 -1.09 -19.01
CA GLU A 190 25.46 -2.38 -18.89
C GLU A 190 24.77 -2.54 -17.52
N VAL A 191 25.44 -2.11 -16.44
CA VAL A 191 24.85 -2.10 -15.08
C VAL A 191 23.65 -1.16 -15.00
N LEU A 192 23.75 0.03 -15.60
CA LEU A 192 22.64 1.00 -15.60
C LEU A 192 21.44 0.52 -16.41
N LYS A 193 21.65 -0.11 -17.56
CA LYS A 193 20.57 -0.72 -18.37
C LYS A 193 19.89 -1.84 -17.61
N GLN A 194 20.64 -2.72 -16.96
CA GLN A 194 20.06 -3.75 -16.09
C GLN A 194 19.21 -3.13 -14.97
N LYS A 195 19.70 -2.06 -14.32
CA LYS A 195 18.98 -1.36 -13.27
C LYS A 195 17.67 -0.75 -13.79
N ASP A 196 17.70 -0.15 -14.97
CA ASP A 196 16.54 0.42 -15.66
C ASP A 196 15.47 -0.66 -15.90
N GLU A 197 15.84 -1.80 -16.48
CA GLU A 197 14.94 -2.93 -16.70
C GLU A 197 14.30 -3.46 -15.39
N ILE A 198 15.10 -3.54 -14.30
CA ILE A 198 14.59 -3.97 -12.98
C ILE A 198 13.55 -2.97 -12.45
N ILE A 199 13.80 -1.68 -12.59
CA ILE A 199 12.89 -0.63 -12.13
C ILE A 199 11.62 -0.63 -12.98
N GLU A 200 11.71 -0.77 -14.29
CA GLU A 200 10.54 -0.94 -15.16
C GLU A 200 9.70 -2.15 -14.74
N ALA A 201 10.34 -3.30 -14.49
CA ALA A 201 9.65 -4.50 -14.04
C ALA A 201 8.91 -4.26 -12.71
N LYS A 202 9.51 -3.49 -11.78
CA LYS A 202 8.89 -3.11 -10.51
C LYS A 202 7.68 -2.20 -10.73
N ILE A 203 7.78 -1.17 -11.57
CA ILE A 203 6.65 -0.28 -11.90
C ILE A 203 5.51 -1.10 -12.52
N LYS A 204 5.80 -1.95 -13.51
CA LYS A 204 4.81 -2.86 -14.15
C LYS A 204 4.10 -3.74 -13.11
N SER A 205 4.83 -4.25 -12.12
CA SER A 205 4.25 -5.02 -11.02
C SER A 205 3.30 -4.17 -10.16
N ILE A 206 3.66 -2.93 -9.83
CA ILE A 206 2.83 -2.04 -9.01
C ILE A 206 1.54 -1.64 -9.75
N VAL A 207 1.63 -1.32 -11.03
CA VAL A 207 0.45 -0.95 -11.86
C VAL A 207 -0.32 -2.16 -12.39
N ASN A 208 0.19 -3.38 -12.13
CA ASN A 208 -0.39 -4.65 -12.60
C ASN A 208 -0.45 -4.76 -14.13
N ARG A 209 0.61 -4.34 -14.81
CA ARG A 209 0.81 -4.57 -16.25
C ARG A 209 1.58 -5.87 -16.51
N PRO A 210 1.39 -6.54 -17.66
CA PRO A 210 2.26 -7.63 -18.10
C PRO A 210 3.72 -7.19 -18.22
N GLN A 211 4.66 -8.09 -17.90
CA GLN A 211 6.09 -7.75 -17.88
C GLN A 211 6.69 -7.44 -19.28
N ASP A 212 6.05 -7.93 -20.34
CA ASP A 212 6.40 -7.68 -21.74
C ASP A 212 5.83 -6.36 -22.30
N SER A 213 4.99 -5.65 -21.54
CA SER A 213 4.48 -4.33 -21.93
C SER A 213 5.58 -3.28 -21.94
N ARG A 214 5.43 -2.25 -22.78
CA ARG A 214 6.35 -1.10 -22.80
C ARG A 214 5.82 0.01 -21.90
N LEU A 215 6.72 0.70 -21.19
CA LEU A 215 6.38 1.86 -20.36
C LEU A 215 6.66 3.21 -21.04
N GLY A 216 7.48 3.22 -22.11
CA GLY A 216 8.00 4.45 -22.71
C GLY A 216 9.29 4.91 -22.04
N SER A 217 9.43 6.22 -21.85
CA SER A 217 10.56 6.83 -21.11
C SER A 217 9.99 7.73 -20.00
N PRO A 218 10.68 7.86 -18.85
CA PRO A 218 10.25 8.77 -17.81
C PRO A 218 10.38 10.22 -18.27
N GLU A 219 9.44 11.06 -17.85
CA GLU A 219 9.51 12.50 -18.09
C GLU A 219 10.56 13.16 -17.19
N ASP A 220 11.05 14.33 -17.62
CA ASP A 220 11.93 15.14 -16.79
C ASP A 220 11.19 15.59 -15.53
N ILE A 221 11.89 15.48 -14.40
CA ILE A 221 11.31 15.82 -13.09
C ILE A 221 11.71 17.25 -12.73
N GLU A 222 10.71 18.07 -12.43
CA GLU A 222 10.91 19.38 -11.83
C GLU A 222 10.89 19.27 -10.29
N LYS A 223 11.63 20.18 -9.66
CA LYS A 223 11.64 20.28 -8.20
C LYS A 223 10.30 20.78 -7.68
N THR A 224 9.59 19.97 -6.92
CA THR A 224 8.38 20.40 -6.19
C THR A 224 8.77 21.31 -5.00
N PRO A 225 8.18 22.50 -4.84
CA PRO A 225 8.54 23.37 -3.72
C PRO A 225 8.00 22.84 -2.38
N LEU A 226 8.87 22.71 -1.37
CA LEU A 226 8.48 22.40 0.00
C LEU A 226 8.41 23.70 0.82
N THR A 227 7.23 24.30 0.94
CA THR A 227 7.02 25.58 1.65
C THR A 227 6.76 25.41 3.14
N LEU A 228 6.31 24.21 3.56
CA LEU A 228 5.96 23.92 4.94
C LEU A 228 7.22 23.77 5.82
N THR A 229 7.07 24.17 7.07
CA THR A 229 8.06 23.91 8.14
C THR A 229 7.92 22.48 8.69
N SER A 230 8.93 22.00 9.37
CA SER A 230 8.90 20.68 10.03
C SER A 230 7.71 20.52 10.99
N ASP A 231 7.39 21.58 11.74
CA ASP A 231 6.32 21.54 12.74
C ASP A 231 4.93 21.54 12.09
N GLU A 232 4.78 22.26 10.98
CA GLU A 232 3.54 22.22 10.19
C GLU A 232 3.32 20.85 9.57
N VAL A 233 4.35 20.23 8.99
CA VAL A 233 4.26 18.85 8.45
C VAL A 233 3.92 17.85 9.55
N SER A 234 4.56 17.95 10.73
CA SER A 234 4.27 17.07 11.86
C SER A 234 2.84 17.25 12.37
N LYS A 235 2.31 18.47 12.37
CA LYS A 235 0.92 18.75 12.76
C LYS A 235 -0.06 18.13 11.74
N LEU A 236 0.18 18.35 10.44
CA LEU A 236 -0.63 17.77 9.38
C LEU A 236 -0.64 16.24 9.45
N ALA A 237 0.52 15.63 9.72
CA ALA A 237 0.61 14.19 9.87
C ALA A 237 -0.21 13.68 11.06
N LYS A 238 -0.15 14.33 12.22
CA LYS A 238 -0.98 13.95 13.38
C LYS A 238 -2.48 14.04 13.11
N GLU A 239 -2.91 15.02 12.34
CA GLU A 239 -4.34 15.25 12.07
C GLU A 239 -4.89 14.33 10.96
N ASN A 240 -4.04 13.86 10.03
CA ASN A 240 -4.51 13.21 8.81
C ASN A 240 -3.92 11.81 8.55
N ALA A 241 -2.91 11.36 9.32
CA ALA A 241 -2.25 10.08 9.10
C ALA A 241 -3.24 8.90 9.17
N PRO A 242 -3.45 8.14 8.09
CA PRO A 242 -4.42 7.04 8.09
C PRO A 242 -4.07 5.95 9.12
N MET A 243 -2.78 5.70 9.32
CA MET A 243 -2.30 4.70 10.29
C MET A 243 -2.65 5.09 11.73
N LEU A 244 -2.52 6.37 12.08
CA LEU A 244 -2.87 6.86 13.41
C LEU A 244 -4.38 6.83 13.62
N ALA A 245 -5.15 7.25 12.61
CA ALA A 245 -6.61 7.17 12.62
C ALA A 245 -7.11 5.70 12.75
N MET A 246 -6.41 4.74 12.15
CA MET A 246 -6.70 3.31 12.32
C MET A 246 -6.54 2.90 13.78
N LYS A 247 -5.43 3.29 14.43
CA LYS A 247 -5.17 2.98 15.85
C LYS A 247 -6.22 3.61 16.79
N GLU A 248 -6.69 4.82 16.51
CA GLU A 248 -7.79 5.44 17.25
C GLU A 248 -9.09 4.61 17.16
N ARG A 249 -9.41 4.06 15.99
CA ARG A 249 -10.57 3.18 15.83
C ARG A 249 -10.41 1.84 16.54
N GLN A 250 -9.19 1.32 16.63
CA GLN A 250 -8.88 0.14 17.43
C GLN A 250 -9.07 0.40 18.93
N ILE A 251 -8.63 1.54 19.48
CA ILE A 251 -8.92 1.94 20.85
C ILE A 251 -10.44 1.99 21.08
N ALA A 252 -11.18 2.66 20.22
CA ALA A 252 -12.64 2.76 20.34
C ALA A 252 -13.32 1.37 20.25
N ARG A 253 -12.75 0.41 19.51
CA ARG A 253 -13.21 -0.99 19.48
C ARG A 253 -13.01 -1.65 20.84
N GLU A 254 -11.83 -1.51 21.46
CA GLU A 254 -11.51 -2.14 22.74
C GLU A 254 -12.32 -1.52 23.90
N GLU A 255 -12.65 -0.22 23.83
CA GLU A 255 -13.59 0.40 24.77
C GLU A 255 -14.97 -0.25 24.71
N GLU A 256 -15.51 -0.51 23.53
CA GLU A 256 -16.79 -1.20 23.38
C GLU A 256 -16.68 -2.70 23.76
N ALA A 257 -15.51 -3.33 23.56
CA ALA A 257 -15.26 -4.70 23.99
C ALA A 257 -15.22 -4.82 25.52
N LEU A 258 -14.58 -3.88 26.22
CA LEU A 258 -14.62 -3.79 27.68
C LEU A 258 -16.05 -3.60 28.20
N ASN A 259 -16.83 -2.73 27.57
CA ASN A 259 -18.24 -2.54 27.90
C ASN A 259 -19.06 -3.83 27.72
N LEU A 260 -18.77 -4.61 26.67
CA LEU A 260 -19.39 -5.92 26.43
C LEU A 260 -19.00 -6.92 27.51
N ALA A 261 -17.70 -7.03 27.85
CA ALA A 261 -17.21 -7.93 28.88
C ALA A 261 -17.89 -7.64 30.25
N GLN A 262 -18.11 -6.36 30.58
CA GLN A 262 -18.87 -5.98 31.78
C GLN A 262 -20.35 -6.42 31.70
N LYS A 263 -20.96 -6.37 30.50
CA LYS A 263 -22.34 -6.83 30.32
C LYS A 263 -22.50 -8.35 30.34
N GLU A 264 -21.43 -9.11 30.17
CA GLU A 264 -21.46 -10.58 30.33
C GLU A 264 -21.69 -11.03 31.78
N LEU A 265 -21.73 -10.12 32.77
CA LEU A 265 -22.19 -10.37 34.12
C LEU A 265 -23.74 -10.52 34.22
N TYR A 266 -24.48 -10.08 33.23
CA TYR A 266 -25.95 -10.16 33.21
C TYR A 266 -26.42 -11.43 32.51
N PRO A 267 -27.52 -12.06 33.01
CA PRO A 267 -28.06 -13.29 32.46
C PRO A 267 -28.70 -13.08 31.09
N ASP A 268 -28.55 -14.04 30.21
CA ASP A 268 -29.30 -14.09 28.95
C ASP A 268 -30.60 -14.83 29.13
N PHE A 269 -31.57 -14.56 28.27
CA PHE A 269 -32.91 -15.18 28.29
C PHE A 269 -32.99 -16.26 27.21
N VAL A 270 -33.72 -17.32 27.50
CA VAL A 270 -34.04 -18.37 26.53
C VAL A 270 -35.55 -18.52 26.53
N ILE A 271 -36.14 -18.45 25.36
CA ILE A 271 -37.58 -18.72 25.17
C ILE A 271 -37.67 -20.01 24.35
N GLU A 272 -38.45 -20.97 24.87
CA GLU A 272 -38.74 -22.21 24.16
C GLU A 272 -40.25 -22.38 24.03
N ALA A 273 -40.69 -22.78 22.85
CA ALA A 273 -42.08 -23.18 22.58
C ALA A 273 -42.07 -24.57 21.93
N SER A 274 -42.82 -25.48 22.53
CA SER A 274 -42.81 -26.88 22.15
C SER A 274 -44.23 -27.43 21.96
N PRO A 275 -44.88 -27.20 20.80
CA PRO A 275 -46.13 -27.90 20.45
C PRO A 275 -45.84 -29.38 20.18
N GLY A 276 -46.76 -30.24 20.60
CA GLY A 276 -46.61 -31.69 20.41
C GLY A 276 -47.93 -32.42 20.42
N ILE A 277 -47.85 -33.73 20.23
CA ILE A 277 -48.95 -34.67 20.38
C ILE A 277 -48.49 -35.77 21.36
N MET A 278 -49.35 -36.11 22.29
CA MET A 278 -49.12 -37.11 23.34
C MET A 278 -50.14 -38.24 23.21
N GLY A 279 -49.73 -39.46 23.53
CA GLY A 279 -50.60 -40.59 23.62
C GLY A 279 -51.65 -40.40 24.71
N ARG A 280 -52.85 -41.02 24.56
CA ARG A 280 -53.92 -40.97 25.52
C ARG A 280 -54.37 -42.37 25.87
N GLU A 281 -54.70 -42.57 27.14
CA GLU A 281 -55.33 -43.85 27.63
C GLU A 281 -56.63 -44.15 26.86
N GLY A 282 -56.66 -45.30 26.11
CA GLY A 282 -57.82 -45.70 25.30
C GLY A 282 -57.68 -45.44 23.79
N ASN A 283 -56.53 -45.53 23.22
CA ASN A 283 -56.20 -45.41 21.76
C ASN A 283 -56.58 -44.04 21.15
N GLY A 284 -55.95 -42.99 21.59
CA GLY A 284 -56.10 -41.66 21.00
C GLY A 284 -54.84 -40.82 21.20
N VAL A 285 -54.78 -39.67 20.52
CA VAL A 285 -53.70 -38.67 20.71
C VAL A 285 -54.31 -37.34 21.14
N GLU A 286 -53.59 -36.61 21.99
CA GLU A 286 -54.00 -35.29 22.47
C GLU A 286 -52.92 -34.28 22.08
N GLY A 287 -53.34 -33.10 21.59
CA GLY A 287 -52.44 -31.99 21.31
C GLY A 287 -51.99 -31.31 22.60
N VAL A 288 -50.72 -31.18 22.82
CA VAL A 288 -50.10 -30.49 23.95
C VAL A 288 -49.16 -29.40 23.47
N TRP A 289 -48.99 -28.38 24.26
CA TRP A 289 -47.99 -27.38 24.01
C TRP A 289 -47.40 -26.88 25.30
N GLU A 290 -46.11 -26.57 25.26
CA GLU A 290 -45.35 -26.06 26.38
C GLU A 290 -44.63 -24.77 25.96
N VAL A 291 -44.60 -23.79 26.85
CA VAL A 291 -43.75 -22.60 26.71
C VAL A 291 -42.92 -22.51 27.96
N SER A 292 -41.59 -22.45 27.75
CA SER A 292 -40.63 -22.28 28.84
C SER A 292 -39.85 -20.97 28.71
N LEU A 293 -39.53 -20.37 29.84
CA LEU A 293 -38.67 -19.21 29.96
C LEU A 293 -37.46 -19.59 30.81
N GLY A 294 -36.28 -19.62 30.17
CA GLY A 294 -35.02 -19.94 30.83
C GLY A 294 -34.15 -18.69 31.05
N LEU A 295 -33.33 -18.74 32.07
CA LEU A 295 -32.28 -17.76 32.33
C LEU A 295 -30.90 -18.44 32.33
N LYS A 296 -30.01 -17.97 31.47
CA LYS A 296 -28.63 -18.42 31.42
C LYS A 296 -27.77 -17.54 32.34
N VAL A 297 -27.70 -17.94 33.61
CA VAL A 297 -27.07 -17.14 34.68
C VAL A 297 -25.57 -17.37 34.70
N PRO A 298 -24.71 -16.32 34.73
CA PRO A 298 -23.25 -16.43 34.79
C PRO A 298 -22.79 -16.84 36.21
N ARG A 299 -22.99 -18.11 36.56
CA ARG A 299 -22.68 -18.64 37.91
C ARG A 299 -21.22 -18.62 38.25
N TYR A 300 -20.36 -18.78 37.25
CA TYR A 300 -18.90 -18.87 37.44
C TYR A 300 -18.18 -17.53 37.19
N PHE A 301 -18.81 -16.42 37.61
CA PHE A 301 -18.36 -15.07 37.25
C PHE A 301 -16.95 -14.74 37.77
N TRP A 302 -16.49 -15.31 38.90
CA TRP A 302 -15.11 -15.08 39.37
C TRP A 302 -14.03 -15.78 38.55
N SER A 303 -14.32 -16.89 37.91
CA SER A 303 -13.38 -17.65 37.10
C SER A 303 -13.55 -17.44 35.60
N LYS A 304 -14.64 -16.80 35.15
CA LYS A 304 -14.92 -16.57 33.73
C LYS A 304 -15.10 -15.09 33.42
N GLN A 305 -16.16 -14.45 33.94
CA GLN A 305 -16.48 -13.07 33.54
C GLN A 305 -15.52 -12.04 34.13
N LYS A 306 -15.11 -12.20 35.41
CA LYS A 306 -14.15 -11.27 36.02
C LYS A 306 -12.77 -11.28 35.34
N PRO A 307 -12.14 -12.45 35.08
CA PRO A 307 -10.93 -12.48 34.26
C PRO A 307 -11.14 -11.93 32.85
N GLY A 308 -12.31 -12.14 32.21
CA GLY A 308 -12.61 -11.59 30.90
C GLY A 308 -12.71 -10.06 30.89
N ILE A 309 -13.18 -9.44 31.99
CA ILE A 309 -13.16 -7.98 32.14
C ILE A 309 -11.72 -7.47 32.32
N GLU A 310 -10.90 -8.18 33.11
CA GLU A 310 -9.49 -7.84 33.29
C GLU A 310 -8.69 -7.98 31.99
N GLU A 311 -8.95 -9.04 31.19
CA GLU A 311 -8.42 -9.25 29.84
C GLU A 311 -8.76 -8.08 28.93
N ALA A 312 -10.05 -7.73 28.78
CA ALA A 312 -10.48 -6.62 27.94
C ALA A 312 -9.91 -5.26 28.38
N ALA A 313 -9.71 -5.04 29.68
CA ALA A 313 -9.06 -3.84 30.20
C ALA A 313 -7.55 -3.79 29.83
N LEU A 314 -6.88 -4.93 29.81
CA LEU A 314 -5.47 -5.02 29.38
C LEU A 314 -5.33 -4.86 27.89
N GLU A 315 -6.27 -5.40 27.10
CA GLU A 315 -6.32 -5.21 25.64
C GLU A 315 -6.53 -3.73 25.28
N LEU A 316 -7.44 -3.04 25.97
CA LEU A 316 -7.63 -1.59 25.82
C LEU A 316 -6.35 -0.82 26.13
N LYS A 317 -5.68 -1.17 27.22
CA LYS A 317 -4.40 -0.55 27.58
C LYS A 317 -3.33 -0.84 26.51
N GLY A 318 -3.26 -2.09 26.01
CA GLY A 318 -2.38 -2.48 24.91
C GLY A 318 -2.60 -1.61 23.66
N ALA A 319 -3.86 -1.43 23.24
CA ALA A 319 -4.21 -0.57 22.10
C ALA A 319 -3.81 0.90 22.31
N GLN A 320 -3.91 1.43 23.52
CA GLN A 320 -3.48 2.80 23.86
C GLN A 320 -1.94 2.94 23.76
N GLU A 321 -1.19 1.96 24.23
CA GLU A 321 0.27 1.95 24.13
C GLU A 321 0.73 1.77 22.66
N GLU A 322 0.04 0.95 21.87
CA GLU A 322 0.29 0.83 20.44
C GLU A 322 0.04 2.15 19.68
N TYR A 323 -1.03 2.87 20.02
CA TYR A 323 -1.25 4.22 19.48
C TYR A 323 -0.10 5.16 19.83
N SER A 324 0.35 5.16 21.10
CA SER A 324 1.46 5.99 21.54
C SER A 324 2.74 5.66 20.78
N SER A 325 3.05 4.37 20.62
CA SER A 325 4.21 3.90 19.86
C SER A 325 4.13 4.31 18.39
N THR A 326 2.97 4.11 17.75
CA THR A 326 2.75 4.51 16.35
C THR A 326 2.87 6.02 16.16
N ASN A 327 2.39 6.82 17.12
CA ASN A 327 2.53 8.28 17.07
C ASN A 327 4.00 8.73 17.21
N GLN A 328 4.80 8.05 18.05
CA GLN A 328 6.24 8.35 18.16
C GLN A 328 6.98 7.99 16.86
N GLU A 329 6.68 6.82 16.29
CA GLU A 329 7.25 6.38 15.02
C GLU A 329 6.87 7.32 13.87
N LEU A 330 5.60 7.75 13.79
CA LEU A 330 5.14 8.74 12.82
C LEU A 330 5.92 10.05 12.93
N ASN A 331 6.08 10.59 14.16
CA ASN A 331 6.82 11.82 14.38
C ASN A 331 8.30 11.69 13.95
N PHE A 332 8.92 10.54 14.25
CA PHE A 332 10.30 10.26 13.84
C PHE A 332 10.42 10.20 12.31
N ASN A 333 9.59 9.39 11.65
CA ASN A 333 9.65 9.18 10.21
C ASN A 333 9.34 10.47 9.41
N VAL A 334 8.40 11.28 9.89
CA VAL A 334 8.10 12.60 9.30
C VAL A 334 9.31 13.53 9.44
N LYS A 335 9.93 13.58 10.63
CA LYS A 335 11.11 14.41 10.87
C LYS A 335 12.29 13.98 10.02
N GLU A 336 12.56 12.68 9.93
CA GLU A 336 13.61 12.11 9.10
C GLU A 336 13.40 12.47 7.63
N SER A 337 12.21 12.22 7.09
CA SER A 337 11.89 12.52 5.69
C SER A 337 11.99 14.02 5.39
N TYR A 338 11.56 14.88 6.32
CA TYR A 338 11.71 16.33 6.18
C TYR A 338 13.18 16.76 6.15
N LEU A 339 14.02 16.21 7.03
CA LEU A 339 15.44 16.52 7.06
C LEU A 339 16.15 16.03 5.79
N ASN A 340 15.79 14.83 5.29
CA ASN A 340 16.31 14.29 4.04
C ASN A 340 15.94 15.21 2.85
N ALA A 341 14.68 15.64 2.76
CA ALA A 341 14.25 16.60 1.73
C ALA A 341 15.04 17.90 1.81
N ARG A 342 15.21 18.49 2.99
CA ARG A 342 15.94 19.76 3.17
C ARG A 342 17.43 19.63 2.87
N THR A 343 18.03 18.50 3.20
CA THR A 343 19.44 18.22 2.89
C THR A 343 19.63 18.06 1.39
N ALA A 344 18.81 17.25 0.74
CA ALA A 344 18.84 17.06 -0.71
C ALA A 344 18.63 18.41 -1.45
N GLU A 345 17.69 19.24 -1.02
CA GLU A 345 17.46 20.58 -1.57
C GLU A 345 18.72 21.48 -1.50
N LYS A 346 19.42 21.48 -0.35
CA LYS A 346 20.65 22.27 -0.18
C LYS A 346 21.76 21.77 -1.09
N LEU A 347 21.91 20.43 -1.18
CA LEU A 347 22.93 19.82 -2.03
C LEU A 347 22.65 20.05 -3.52
N MET A 348 21.40 19.92 -3.98
CA MET A 348 21.00 20.27 -5.34
C MET A 348 21.39 21.72 -5.68
N ASN A 349 21.07 22.67 -4.80
CA ASN A 349 21.41 24.07 -5.03
C ASN A 349 22.93 24.27 -5.09
N LEU A 350 23.72 23.57 -4.25
CA LEU A 350 25.17 23.62 -4.25
C LEU A 350 25.75 23.06 -5.56
N TYR A 351 25.27 21.91 -6.02
CA TYR A 351 25.69 21.31 -7.28
C TYR A 351 25.33 22.20 -8.48
N GLN A 352 24.07 22.62 -8.57
CA GLN A 352 23.57 23.38 -9.73
C GLN A 352 24.20 24.77 -9.85
N LYS A 353 24.34 25.50 -8.74
CA LYS A 353 24.79 26.91 -8.77
C LYS A 353 26.27 27.10 -8.51
N GLY A 354 26.96 26.12 -7.90
CA GLY A 354 28.36 26.24 -7.49
C GLY A 354 29.24 25.21 -8.18
N ILE A 355 29.12 23.94 -7.82
CA ILE A 355 30.10 22.92 -8.16
C ILE A 355 30.11 22.61 -9.67
N ILE A 356 28.98 22.31 -10.30
CA ILE A 356 28.91 21.94 -11.72
C ILE A 356 29.43 23.05 -12.64
N PRO A 357 29.04 24.34 -12.49
CA PRO A 357 29.59 25.41 -13.32
C PRO A 357 31.13 25.56 -13.19
N GLN A 358 31.67 25.47 -11.98
CA GLN A 358 33.10 25.57 -11.73
C GLN A 358 33.85 24.39 -12.32
N THR A 359 33.35 23.16 -12.14
CA THR A 359 33.98 21.96 -12.69
C THR A 359 33.93 21.93 -14.21
N ARG A 360 32.85 22.44 -14.82
CA ARG A 360 32.75 22.60 -16.28
C ARG A 360 33.77 23.55 -16.82
N LEU A 361 33.99 24.72 -16.21
CA LEU A 361 35.02 25.66 -16.57
C LEU A 361 36.43 25.06 -16.41
N SER A 362 36.63 24.26 -15.33
CA SER A 362 37.88 23.52 -15.11
C SER A 362 38.18 22.54 -16.26
N LEU A 363 37.15 21.77 -16.67
CA LEU A 363 37.26 20.85 -17.80
C LEU A 363 37.57 21.58 -19.12
N GLU A 364 36.87 22.68 -19.42
CA GLU A 364 37.14 23.51 -20.61
C GLU A 364 38.57 24.06 -20.64
N SER A 365 39.06 24.51 -19.48
CA SER A 365 40.46 24.95 -19.32
C SER A 365 41.43 23.79 -19.51
N ALA A 366 41.14 22.61 -18.94
CA ALA A 366 41.99 21.42 -19.11
C ALA A 366 42.02 20.93 -20.57
N ILE A 367 40.89 20.99 -21.29
CA ILE A 367 40.83 20.67 -22.73
C ILE A 367 41.80 21.59 -23.52
N SER A 368 41.66 22.91 -23.30
CA SER A 368 42.49 23.91 -23.98
C SER A 368 43.97 23.74 -23.65
N GLY A 369 44.29 23.52 -22.36
CA GLY A 369 45.66 23.28 -21.88
C GLY A 369 46.27 21.99 -22.45
N TYR A 370 45.49 20.91 -22.54
CA TYR A 370 45.97 19.66 -23.14
C TYR A 370 46.25 19.80 -24.63
N GLN A 371 45.44 20.56 -25.35
CA GLN A 371 45.69 20.80 -26.80
C GLN A 371 47.05 21.46 -27.06
N VAL A 372 47.44 22.41 -26.24
CA VAL A 372 48.75 23.13 -26.38
C VAL A 372 49.90 22.47 -25.61
N GLY A 373 49.64 21.38 -24.88
CA GLY A 373 50.66 20.64 -24.12
C GLY A 373 51.01 21.24 -22.75
N ALA A 374 50.20 22.17 -22.25
CA ALA A 374 50.36 22.79 -20.93
C ALA A 374 49.75 21.96 -19.78
N VAL A 375 48.85 21.03 -20.09
CA VAL A 375 48.16 20.11 -19.14
C VAL A 375 48.36 18.69 -19.65
N ASP A 376 48.58 17.73 -18.73
CA ASP A 376 48.69 16.30 -19.07
C ASP A 376 47.31 15.66 -19.28
N PHE A 377 47.31 14.47 -19.90
CA PHE A 377 46.06 13.72 -20.18
C PHE A 377 45.36 13.26 -18.92
N LEU A 378 46.08 12.93 -17.85
CA LEU A 378 45.51 12.48 -16.60
C LEU A 378 44.66 13.58 -15.95
N THR A 379 45.17 14.81 -15.90
CA THR A 379 44.44 15.98 -15.42
C THR A 379 43.18 16.26 -16.23
N LEU A 380 43.23 16.12 -17.57
CA LEU A 380 42.08 16.24 -18.45
C LEU A 380 41.01 15.17 -18.11
N LEU A 381 41.46 13.91 -17.98
CA LEU A 381 40.57 12.78 -17.67
C LEU A 381 39.94 12.92 -16.30
N ASP A 382 40.70 13.34 -15.27
CA ASP A 382 40.21 13.57 -13.91
C ASP A 382 39.11 14.65 -13.87
N ASN A 383 39.31 15.76 -14.59
CA ASN A 383 38.28 16.80 -14.72
C ASN A 383 37.00 16.28 -15.40
N LEU A 384 37.12 15.42 -16.42
CA LEU A 384 35.95 14.80 -17.06
C LEU A 384 35.16 13.91 -16.09
N VAL A 385 35.86 12.99 -15.41
CA VAL A 385 35.25 12.07 -14.45
C VAL A 385 34.63 12.83 -13.28
N THR A 386 35.29 13.89 -12.83
CA THR A 386 34.78 14.75 -11.74
C THR A 386 33.48 15.46 -12.15
N LEU A 387 33.44 16.08 -13.34
CA LEU A 387 32.21 16.72 -13.84
C LEU A 387 31.06 15.70 -13.97
N PHE A 388 31.36 14.53 -14.55
CA PHE A 388 30.43 13.43 -14.70
C PHE A 388 29.79 13.02 -13.33
N SER A 389 30.64 12.83 -12.32
CA SER A 389 30.17 12.43 -10.99
C SER A 389 29.26 13.48 -10.35
N PHE A 390 29.57 14.78 -10.52
CA PHE A 390 28.70 15.84 -9.94
C PHE A 390 27.40 16.06 -10.71
N GLU A 391 27.38 15.85 -12.02
CA GLU A 391 26.14 15.86 -12.81
C GLU A 391 25.22 14.71 -12.38
N LEU A 392 25.73 13.50 -12.19
CA LEU A 392 24.97 12.37 -11.65
C LEU A 392 24.46 12.65 -10.23
N GLU A 393 25.30 13.19 -9.36
CA GLU A 393 24.94 13.46 -7.98
C GLU A 393 23.85 14.53 -7.87
N TYR A 394 23.81 15.52 -8.76
CA TYR A 394 22.69 16.47 -8.83
C TYR A 394 21.35 15.74 -9.07
N HIS A 395 21.29 14.84 -10.04
CA HIS A 395 20.08 14.08 -10.34
C HIS A 395 19.73 13.08 -9.22
N ASN A 396 20.73 12.50 -8.58
CA ASN A 396 20.55 11.67 -7.38
C ASN A 396 19.89 12.47 -6.25
N GLN A 397 20.39 13.67 -5.95
CA GLN A 397 19.80 14.53 -4.93
C GLN A 397 18.39 15.00 -5.28
N LEU A 398 18.09 15.26 -6.57
CA LEU A 398 16.72 15.56 -7.02
C LEU A 398 15.77 14.38 -6.77
N THR A 399 16.23 13.19 -7.09
CA THR A 399 15.48 11.95 -6.85
C THR A 399 15.22 11.73 -5.36
N GLU A 400 16.24 11.85 -4.51
CA GLU A 400 16.10 11.70 -3.06
C GLU A 400 15.18 12.77 -2.46
N TYR A 401 15.22 13.99 -2.96
CA TYR A 401 14.30 15.04 -2.58
C TYR A 401 12.83 14.65 -2.85
N GLN A 402 12.53 14.20 -4.07
CA GLN A 402 11.19 13.84 -4.49
C GLN A 402 10.69 12.58 -3.74
N LYS A 403 11.55 11.60 -3.51
CA LYS A 403 11.24 10.40 -2.70
C LYS A 403 10.92 10.78 -1.26
N ALA A 404 11.66 11.72 -0.68
CA ALA A 404 11.38 12.21 0.67
C ALA A 404 10.02 12.92 0.76
N LEU A 405 9.64 13.71 -0.27
CA LEU A 405 8.30 14.31 -0.36
C LEU A 405 7.21 13.23 -0.47
N ALA A 406 7.38 12.24 -1.35
CA ALA A 406 6.43 11.13 -1.49
C ALA A 406 6.24 10.38 -0.17
N ARG A 407 7.30 10.21 0.61
CA ARG A 407 7.23 9.60 1.94
C ARG A 407 6.47 10.48 2.94
N ILE A 408 6.66 11.80 2.91
CA ILE A 408 5.88 12.73 3.74
C ILE A 408 4.40 12.67 3.38
N GLU A 409 4.05 12.60 2.10
CA GLU A 409 2.65 12.48 1.64
C GLU A 409 2.00 11.16 2.12
N GLU A 410 2.73 10.06 2.07
CA GLU A 410 2.28 8.78 2.62
C GLU A 410 2.00 8.89 4.12
N LEU A 411 2.97 9.38 4.88
CA LEU A 411 2.91 9.47 6.34
C LEU A 411 1.84 10.45 6.82
N SER A 412 1.71 11.59 6.13
CA SER A 412 0.75 12.64 6.50
C SER A 412 -0.66 12.41 5.96
N GLY A 413 -0.82 11.52 4.95
CA GLY A 413 -2.10 11.35 4.27
C GLY A 413 -2.53 12.55 3.40
N VAL A 414 -1.67 13.57 3.25
CA VAL A 414 -1.93 14.82 2.52
C VAL A 414 -1.08 14.87 1.27
N ASP A 415 -1.65 15.34 0.16
CA ASP A 415 -0.94 15.55 -1.10
C ASP A 415 -0.29 16.95 -1.08
N LEU A 416 1.05 17.00 -1.03
CA LEU A 416 1.82 18.24 -0.97
C LEU A 416 1.86 18.97 -2.31
N THR A 417 1.79 18.23 -3.42
CA THR A 417 1.88 18.79 -4.77
C THR A 417 0.64 19.59 -5.16
N ASN A 418 -0.56 19.12 -4.78
CA ASN A 418 -1.83 19.72 -5.18
C ASN A 418 -2.32 20.85 -4.26
N GLN A 419 -2.02 20.78 -2.95
CA GLN A 419 -2.55 21.75 -1.98
C GLN A 419 -1.61 22.91 -1.64
N TYR A 420 -0.31 22.69 -1.71
CA TYR A 420 0.70 23.63 -1.24
C TYR A 420 1.68 24.11 -2.33
N GLY A 421 1.70 23.47 -3.51
CA GLY A 421 2.51 23.88 -4.65
C GLY A 421 1.93 25.08 -5.42
N ARG A 422 0.61 25.32 -5.34
CA ARG A 422 -0.10 26.42 -6.06
C ARG A 422 -0.22 27.75 -5.31
N LYS A 423 0.30 27.87 -4.10
CA LYS A 423 0.27 29.13 -3.33
C LYS A 423 1.40 30.10 -3.64
N GLY A 424 2.19 29.83 -4.66
CA GLY A 424 3.37 30.63 -5.06
C GLY A 424 3.29 31.28 -6.45
N GLU A 425 2.10 31.31 -7.10
CA GLU A 425 1.85 32.09 -8.32
C GLU A 425 0.93 33.28 -8.03
#